data_a7cf23c20fccc04c447d40b9b616d74f
#
_entry.id   a7cf23c20fccc04c447d40b9b616d74f
#
_cell.length_a   1.000
_cell.length_b   1.000
_cell.length_c   1.000
_cell.angle_alpha   90.00
_cell.angle_beta   90.00
_cell.angle_gamma   90.00
#
_symmetry.space_group_name_H-M   'P 1'
#
loop_
_entity.id
_entity.type
_entity.pdbx_description
1 polymer ?
#
loop_
_entity_poly.entity_id
_entity_poly.type
_entity_poly.pdbx_seq_one_letter_code
_entity_poly.pdbx_strand_id
1 'polypeptide(L)'
;LLTGHYDVVPVRADADSVWQESPFSGKIDADYVWGRGALDDKSGVIAILEAVDYLLTQDFTPNRTIYLSFGHDEEIGGRRGAGKVAQFLIDQGVELEWTLDEGSFLLKDFIPGVDKPVAVINVAEKGSLTVEVIGKAAGGHSSMPSSNSSVGYLAEALLKLEENPIPGKLEGISLGLFDEVSKLSLIHISEPTRL
;
A
#
# COMPACT_ATOMS: atom_id res chain seq x y z
N LEU A 1 4.90 8.29 -16.35
CA LEU A 1 3.63 8.56 -15.69
C LEU A 1 3.90 8.89 -14.23
N LEU A 2 3.29 9.96 -13.71
CA LEU A 2 3.20 10.27 -12.29
C LEU A 2 1.75 10.05 -11.88
N THR A 3 1.53 9.26 -10.84
CA THR A 3 0.18 8.92 -10.41
C THR A 3 0.02 9.05 -8.90
N GLY A 4 -1.21 9.18 -8.46
CA GLY A 4 -1.64 9.23 -7.08
C GLY A 4 -3.16 9.12 -7.04
N HIS A 5 -3.76 9.10 -5.84
CA HIS A 5 -5.20 9.01 -5.71
C HIS A 5 -5.77 10.03 -4.72
N TYR A 6 -7.06 10.31 -4.83
CA TYR A 6 -7.74 11.26 -3.96
C TYR A 6 -8.94 10.69 -3.20
N ASP A 7 -9.30 9.44 -3.48
CA ASP A 7 -10.23 8.69 -2.64
C ASP A 7 -9.56 8.27 -1.32
N VAL A 8 -10.35 7.81 -0.39
CA VAL A 8 -9.87 7.50 0.96
C VAL A 8 -10.65 6.33 1.54
N VAL A 9 -10.01 5.51 2.38
CA VAL A 9 -10.70 4.49 3.16
C VAL A 9 -11.74 5.12 4.10
N PRO A 10 -12.86 4.44 4.38
CA PRO A 10 -13.89 4.94 5.28
C PRO A 10 -13.36 5.11 6.70
N VAL A 11 -13.91 6.10 7.41
CA VAL A 11 -13.70 6.27 8.84
C VAL A 11 -14.74 5.44 9.59
N ARG A 12 -14.30 4.65 10.56
CA ARG A 12 -15.20 3.86 11.41
C ARG A 12 -16.11 4.77 12.23
N ALA A 13 -17.34 4.32 12.50
CA ALA A 13 -18.32 5.09 13.26
C ALA A 13 -17.89 5.35 14.73
N ASP A 14 -16.99 4.52 15.28
CA ASP A 14 -16.43 4.64 16.62
C ASP A 14 -15.07 5.37 16.65
N ALA A 15 -14.70 6.00 15.55
CA ALA A 15 -13.37 6.61 15.37
C ALA A 15 -13.13 7.86 16.21
N ASP A 16 -14.18 8.52 16.69
CA ASP A 16 -14.05 9.73 17.52
C ASP A 16 -13.18 9.51 18.79
N SER A 17 -13.04 8.27 19.24
CA SER A 17 -12.19 7.92 20.38
C SER A 17 -10.69 7.86 20.06
N VAL A 18 -10.31 7.78 18.79
CA VAL A 18 -8.91 7.60 18.34
C VAL A 18 -8.38 8.80 17.54
N TRP A 19 -9.26 9.68 17.08
CA TRP A 19 -8.86 10.88 16.36
C TRP A 19 -8.75 12.07 17.31
N GLN A 20 -7.62 12.77 17.29
CA GLN A 20 -7.43 14.00 18.07
C GLN A 20 -8.22 15.16 17.45
N GLU A 21 -8.33 15.19 16.14
CA GLU A 21 -9.13 16.14 15.38
C GLU A 21 -10.12 15.37 14.50
N SER A 22 -11.27 15.97 14.20
CA SER A 22 -12.25 15.27 13.34
C SER A 22 -11.64 14.83 12.01
N PRO A 23 -11.87 13.59 11.57
CA PRO A 23 -11.24 13.01 10.36
C PRO A 23 -11.42 13.83 9.08
N PHE A 24 -12.46 14.64 9.00
CA PHE A 24 -12.76 15.47 7.83
C PHE A 24 -12.79 16.96 8.16
N SER A 25 -12.12 17.39 9.24
CA SER A 25 -12.08 18.80 9.62
C SER A 25 -11.23 19.65 8.68
N GLY A 26 -10.21 19.06 8.05
CA GLY A 26 -9.23 19.82 7.30
C GLY A 26 -8.44 20.80 8.14
N LYS A 27 -8.36 20.58 9.47
CA LYS A 27 -7.64 21.47 10.37
C LYS A 27 -6.15 21.51 10.00
N ILE A 28 -5.62 22.73 9.95
CA ILE A 28 -4.19 23.00 9.78
C ILE A 28 -3.71 23.71 11.03
N ASP A 29 -2.64 23.23 11.60
CA ASP A 29 -1.89 23.89 12.67
C ASP A 29 -0.41 24.06 12.30
N ALA A 30 0.45 24.43 13.25
CA ALA A 30 1.85 24.72 12.96
C ALA A 30 2.63 23.51 12.42
N ASP A 31 2.22 22.29 12.77
CA ASP A 31 3.00 21.07 12.54
C ASP A 31 2.27 20.05 11.63
N TYR A 32 0.93 20.14 11.52
CA TYR A 32 0.11 19.09 10.91
C TYR A 32 -1.00 19.62 10.03
N VAL A 33 -1.29 18.83 8.99
CA VAL A 33 -2.56 18.87 8.26
C VAL A 33 -3.38 17.66 8.69
N TRP A 34 -4.45 17.90 9.43
CA TRP A 34 -5.29 16.88 10.02
C TRP A 34 -6.38 16.42 9.06
N GLY A 35 -6.40 15.15 8.74
CA GLY A 35 -7.51 14.63 7.95
C GLY A 35 -7.27 13.23 7.39
N ARG A 36 -8.35 12.48 7.23
CA ARG A 36 -8.35 11.25 6.46
C ARG A 36 -7.97 11.59 5.01
N GLY A 37 -6.96 10.91 4.47
CA GLY A 37 -6.44 11.16 3.13
C GLY A 37 -5.43 12.31 3.06
N ALA A 38 -5.08 12.97 4.17
CA ALA A 38 -4.04 14.00 4.16
C ALA A 38 -2.67 13.39 3.83
N LEU A 39 -2.37 12.19 4.35
CA LEU A 39 -1.14 11.45 4.06
C LEU A 39 -1.33 10.53 2.86
N ASP A 40 -2.37 9.73 2.87
CA ASP A 40 -2.70 8.70 1.89
C ASP A 40 -3.96 9.11 1.10
N ASP A 41 -3.87 9.64 -0.17
CA ASP A 41 -2.62 10.04 -0.84
C ASP A 41 -2.71 11.49 -1.38
N LYS A 42 -3.54 12.35 -0.78
CA LYS A 42 -3.65 13.75 -1.24
C LYS A 42 -2.34 14.52 -1.12
N SER A 43 -1.44 14.12 -0.19
CA SER A 43 -0.11 14.71 -0.09
C SER A 43 0.73 14.43 -1.34
N GLY A 44 0.68 13.19 -1.86
CA GLY A 44 1.35 12.81 -3.10
C GLY A 44 0.79 13.55 -4.30
N VAL A 45 -0.54 13.61 -4.42
CA VAL A 45 -1.20 14.38 -5.48
C VAL A 45 -0.77 15.84 -5.48
N ILE A 46 -0.78 16.50 -4.32
CA ILE A 46 -0.36 17.91 -4.20
C ILE A 46 1.12 18.06 -4.49
N ALA A 47 1.98 17.16 -3.98
CA ALA A 47 3.41 17.21 -4.25
C ALA A 47 3.74 17.11 -5.75
N ILE A 48 3.03 16.24 -6.48
CA ILE A 48 3.17 16.13 -7.94
C ILE A 48 2.76 17.45 -8.62
N LEU A 49 1.61 18.01 -8.24
CA LEU A 49 1.10 19.25 -8.84
C LEU A 49 2.02 20.43 -8.56
N GLU A 50 2.47 20.60 -7.32
CA GLU A 50 3.41 21.65 -6.92
C GLU A 50 4.76 21.52 -7.63
N ALA A 51 5.28 20.28 -7.79
CA ALA A 51 6.51 20.04 -8.52
C ALA A 51 6.37 20.44 -10.00
N VAL A 52 5.25 20.13 -10.63
CA VAL A 52 4.98 20.52 -12.04
C VAL A 52 4.85 22.03 -12.15
N ASP A 53 4.08 22.67 -11.26
CA ASP A 53 3.91 24.13 -11.25
C ASP A 53 5.28 24.83 -11.07
N TYR A 54 6.06 24.38 -10.09
CA TYR A 54 7.41 24.91 -9.89
C TYR A 54 8.28 24.80 -11.15
N LEU A 55 8.32 23.64 -11.79
CA LEU A 55 9.11 23.45 -13.01
C LEU A 55 8.64 24.33 -14.17
N LEU A 56 7.34 24.56 -14.30
CA LEU A 56 6.79 25.49 -15.30
C LEU A 56 7.24 26.93 -15.04
N THR A 57 7.31 27.36 -13.75
CA THR A 57 7.85 28.69 -13.41
C THR A 57 9.32 28.86 -13.72
N GLN A 58 10.06 27.75 -13.91
CA GLN A 58 11.47 27.75 -14.29
C GLN A 58 11.68 27.58 -15.83
N ASP A 59 10.63 27.72 -16.63
CA ASP A 59 10.65 27.49 -18.07
C ASP A 59 11.18 26.09 -18.44
N PHE A 60 11.01 25.10 -17.55
CA PHE A 60 11.46 23.74 -17.78
C PHE A 60 10.66 23.08 -18.89
N THR A 61 11.37 22.57 -19.89
CA THR A 61 10.76 21.77 -20.96
C THR A 61 11.27 20.33 -20.85
N PRO A 62 10.38 19.35 -20.56
CA PRO A 62 10.79 17.95 -20.45
C PRO A 62 11.17 17.40 -21.83
N ASN A 63 12.17 16.53 -21.88
CA ASN A 63 12.59 15.84 -23.10
C ASN A 63 11.58 14.76 -23.55
N ARG A 64 10.65 14.40 -22.70
CA ARG A 64 9.59 13.40 -22.95
C ARG A 64 8.26 13.89 -22.39
N THR A 65 7.17 13.38 -22.93
CA THR A 65 5.83 13.63 -22.40
C THR A 65 5.72 13.08 -20.98
N ILE A 66 5.24 13.91 -20.06
CA ILE A 66 4.91 13.52 -18.69
C ILE A 66 3.38 13.42 -18.61
N TYR A 67 2.90 12.25 -18.25
CA TYR A 67 1.49 12.01 -17.96
C TYR A 67 1.25 12.13 -16.46
N LEU A 68 0.16 12.81 -16.09
CA LEU A 68 -0.34 12.92 -14.73
C LEU A 68 -1.67 12.17 -14.65
N SER A 69 -1.82 11.29 -13.66
CA SER A 69 -3.04 10.52 -13.46
C SER A 69 -3.41 10.53 -11.99
N PHE A 70 -4.64 10.94 -11.68
CA PHE A 70 -5.14 10.97 -10.31
C PHE A 70 -6.39 10.11 -10.20
N GLY A 71 -6.27 8.99 -9.49
CA GLY A 71 -7.32 7.99 -9.30
C GLY A 71 -8.39 8.41 -8.31
N HIS A 72 -9.56 7.78 -8.37
CA HIS A 72 -10.70 8.04 -7.48
C HIS A 72 -11.25 6.78 -6.84
N ASP A 73 -10.62 5.63 -7.05
CA ASP A 73 -11.05 4.32 -6.58
C ASP A 73 -9.87 3.38 -6.30
N GLU A 74 -8.71 3.94 -5.93
CA GLU A 74 -7.50 3.18 -5.61
C GLU A 74 -7.78 2.22 -4.44
N GLU A 75 -8.35 2.72 -3.37
CA GLU A 75 -8.66 2.02 -2.12
C GLU A 75 -9.60 0.81 -2.29
N ILE A 76 -10.19 0.67 -3.46
CA ILE A 76 -11.03 -0.47 -3.85
C ILE A 76 -10.51 -1.17 -5.12
N GLY A 77 -9.23 -0.97 -5.46
CA GLY A 77 -8.49 -1.65 -6.51
C GLY A 77 -8.45 -0.97 -7.87
N GLY A 78 -8.74 0.33 -7.96
CA GLY A 78 -8.42 1.21 -9.09
C GLY A 78 -9.06 0.89 -10.44
N ARG A 79 -10.07 0.01 -10.50
CA ARG A 79 -10.61 -0.52 -11.77
C ARG A 79 -11.26 0.54 -12.66
N ARG A 80 -11.85 1.58 -12.06
CA ARG A 80 -12.57 2.65 -12.77
C ARG A 80 -11.72 3.91 -12.95
N GLY A 81 -10.70 4.09 -12.12
CA GLY A 81 -9.68 5.14 -12.17
C GLY A 81 -8.44 4.67 -12.92
N ALA A 82 -7.38 4.29 -12.21
CA ALA A 82 -6.08 3.92 -12.79
C ALA A 82 -6.18 2.85 -13.88
N GLY A 83 -7.03 1.83 -13.70
CA GLY A 83 -7.26 0.80 -14.72
C GLY A 83 -7.83 1.35 -16.03
N LYS A 84 -8.67 2.40 -15.98
CA LYS A 84 -9.18 3.06 -17.19
C LYS A 84 -8.14 3.96 -17.84
N VAL A 85 -7.32 4.63 -17.04
CA VAL A 85 -6.20 5.42 -17.57
C VAL A 85 -5.18 4.51 -18.24
N ALA A 86 -4.83 3.37 -17.63
CA ALA A 86 -3.94 2.38 -18.23
C ALA A 86 -4.48 1.88 -19.58
N GLN A 87 -5.76 1.52 -19.65
CA GLN A 87 -6.39 1.11 -20.91
C GLN A 87 -6.36 2.21 -21.96
N PHE A 88 -6.66 3.45 -21.57
CA PHE A 88 -6.60 4.59 -22.47
C PHE A 88 -5.19 4.78 -23.05
N LEU A 89 -4.15 4.72 -22.23
CA LEU A 89 -2.77 4.86 -22.69
C LEU A 89 -2.37 3.71 -23.65
N ILE A 90 -2.79 2.48 -23.35
CA ILE A 90 -2.59 1.32 -24.24
C ILE A 90 -3.27 1.55 -25.58
N ASP A 91 -4.53 1.98 -25.60
CA ASP A 91 -5.30 2.24 -26.83
C ASP A 91 -4.69 3.37 -27.67
N GLN A 92 -3.97 4.28 -27.05
CA GLN A 92 -3.20 5.33 -27.73
C GLN A 92 -1.79 4.88 -28.16
N GLY A 93 -1.40 3.65 -27.89
CA GLY A 93 -0.07 3.13 -28.20
C GLY A 93 1.05 3.78 -27.38
N VAL A 94 0.74 4.30 -26.20
CA VAL A 94 1.74 4.93 -25.32
C VAL A 94 2.53 3.84 -24.59
N GLU A 95 3.85 3.87 -24.78
CA GLU A 95 4.79 3.07 -24.00
C GLU A 95 5.40 3.93 -22.91
N LEU A 96 5.12 3.56 -21.66
CA LEU A 96 5.68 4.24 -20.49
C LEU A 96 7.08 3.69 -20.19
N GLU A 97 8.04 4.58 -20.00
CA GLU A 97 9.39 4.16 -19.58
C GLU A 97 9.39 3.77 -18.10
N TRP A 98 8.66 4.48 -17.28
CA TRP A 98 8.44 4.18 -15.86
C TRP A 98 7.19 4.87 -15.34
N THR A 99 6.71 4.41 -14.22
CA THR A 99 5.62 5.00 -13.45
C THR A 99 6.12 5.27 -12.05
N LEU A 100 5.81 6.47 -11.52
CA LEU A 100 5.99 6.81 -10.12
C LEU A 100 4.61 6.85 -9.47
N ASP A 101 4.47 6.05 -8.44
CA ASP A 101 3.27 5.92 -7.62
C ASP A 101 3.61 6.17 -6.15
N GLU A 102 2.63 6.13 -5.29
CA GLU A 102 2.79 6.24 -3.85
C GLU A 102 3.49 5.03 -3.20
N GLY A 103 3.59 5.02 -1.87
CA GLY A 103 3.93 3.83 -1.09
C GLY A 103 5.34 3.82 -0.49
N SER A 104 6.07 4.93 -0.53
CA SER A 104 7.38 5.04 0.11
C SER A 104 7.41 6.09 1.21
N PHE A 105 8.34 5.92 2.16
CA PHE A 105 8.46 6.80 3.31
C PHE A 105 9.91 7.23 3.53
N LEU A 106 10.07 8.43 4.07
CA LEU A 106 11.31 8.84 4.73
C LEU A 106 11.24 8.39 6.20
N LEU A 107 12.00 7.35 6.53
CA LEU A 107 12.05 6.75 7.86
C LEU A 107 13.15 7.38 8.70
N LYS A 108 12.82 7.86 9.88
CA LYS A 108 13.79 8.35 10.87
C LYS A 108 13.58 7.59 12.17
N ASP A 109 14.67 7.15 12.79
CA ASP A 109 14.66 6.41 14.07
C ASP A 109 13.78 5.13 14.03
N PHE A 110 13.55 4.58 12.85
CA PHE A 110 12.71 3.41 12.63
C PHE A 110 13.52 2.12 12.46
N ILE A 111 14.69 2.21 11.84
CA ILE A 111 15.55 1.05 11.59
C ILE A 111 16.57 0.92 12.73
N PRO A 112 16.55 -0.15 13.53
CA PRO A 112 17.48 -0.33 14.64
C PRO A 112 18.95 -0.21 14.19
N GLY A 113 19.71 0.63 14.88
CA GLY A 113 21.13 0.84 14.58
C GLY A 113 21.43 1.76 13.39
N VAL A 114 20.41 2.43 12.86
CA VAL A 114 20.56 3.46 11.81
C VAL A 114 20.09 4.80 12.34
N ASP A 115 21.04 5.72 12.56
CA ASP A 115 20.75 7.06 13.11
C ASP A 115 20.38 8.09 12.04
N LYS A 116 20.59 7.77 10.77
CA LYS A 116 20.28 8.66 9.64
C LYS A 116 18.88 8.43 9.10
N PRO A 117 18.21 9.48 8.60
CA PRO A 117 16.99 9.30 7.83
C PRO A 117 17.23 8.41 6.60
N VAL A 118 16.34 7.46 6.36
CA VAL A 118 16.40 6.54 5.22
C VAL A 118 15.19 6.77 4.34
N ALA A 119 15.41 7.20 3.11
CA ALA A 119 14.39 7.23 2.09
C ALA A 119 14.26 5.84 1.47
N VAL A 120 13.11 5.22 1.63
CA VAL A 120 12.80 3.92 1.02
C VAL A 120 12.15 4.17 -0.34
N ILE A 121 12.62 3.46 -1.35
CA ILE A 121 12.01 3.46 -2.69
C ILE A 121 11.51 2.05 -2.96
N ASN A 122 10.20 1.89 -3.04
CA ASN A 122 9.58 0.62 -3.40
C ASN A 122 9.70 0.42 -4.91
N VAL A 123 10.21 -0.72 -5.32
CA VAL A 123 10.43 -1.06 -6.74
C VAL A 123 9.72 -2.34 -7.16
N ALA A 124 8.93 -2.93 -6.26
CA ALA A 124 8.08 -4.08 -6.51
C ALA A 124 6.97 -4.19 -5.46
N GLU A 125 5.89 -4.84 -5.82
CA GLU A 125 4.78 -5.16 -4.93
C GLU A 125 4.56 -6.66 -4.86
N LYS A 126 3.98 -7.10 -3.73
CA LYS A 126 3.52 -8.49 -3.57
C LYS A 126 2.18 -8.65 -4.27
N GLY A 127 1.93 -9.85 -4.79
CA GLY A 127 0.61 -10.20 -5.30
C GLY A 127 -0.45 -10.22 -4.18
N SER A 128 -1.68 -9.87 -4.54
CA SER A 128 -2.85 -9.94 -3.66
C SER A 128 -3.80 -11.04 -4.13
N LEU A 129 -4.36 -11.79 -3.18
CA LEU A 129 -5.33 -12.84 -3.45
C LEU A 129 -6.45 -12.80 -2.39
N THR A 130 -7.68 -12.67 -2.84
CA THR A 130 -8.86 -12.88 -2.00
C THR A 130 -9.37 -14.30 -2.17
N VAL A 131 -9.51 -15.02 -1.08
CA VAL A 131 -10.00 -16.42 -1.06
C VAL A 131 -11.31 -16.47 -0.28
N GLU A 132 -12.35 -17.03 -0.90
CA GLU A 132 -13.60 -17.35 -0.23
C GLU A 132 -13.60 -18.84 0.14
N VAL A 133 -13.76 -19.15 1.42
CA VAL A 133 -13.86 -20.53 1.93
C VAL A 133 -15.31 -20.82 2.32
N ILE A 134 -15.96 -21.75 1.64
CA ILE A 134 -17.39 -22.06 1.82
C ILE A 134 -17.54 -23.46 2.43
N GLY A 135 -17.99 -23.51 3.69
CA GLY A 135 -18.35 -24.75 4.36
C GLY A 135 -19.77 -25.20 3.96
N LYS A 136 -19.93 -26.43 3.43
CA LYS A 136 -21.21 -27.03 3.07
C LYS A 136 -21.43 -28.34 3.83
N ALA A 137 -22.61 -28.49 4.42
CA ALA A 137 -23.03 -29.75 5.03
C ALA A 137 -24.52 -29.96 4.80
N ALA A 138 -25.00 -31.21 4.93
CA ALA A 138 -26.42 -31.51 4.90
C ALA A 138 -27.13 -30.87 6.09
N GLY A 139 -28.31 -30.29 5.87
CA GLY A 139 -29.14 -29.80 6.92
C GLY A 139 -29.73 -30.95 7.78
N GLY A 140 -30.13 -30.62 9.01
CA GLY A 140 -30.75 -31.59 9.91
C GLY A 140 -31.46 -30.89 11.06
N HIS A 141 -32.18 -31.68 11.87
CA HIS A 141 -32.87 -31.17 13.06
C HIS A 141 -31.84 -30.96 14.19
N SER A 142 -31.90 -29.82 14.87
CA SER A 142 -30.92 -29.43 15.90
C SER A 142 -30.86 -30.40 17.10
N SER A 143 -31.93 -31.20 17.36
CA SER A 143 -31.91 -32.22 18.40
C SER A 143 -31.16 -33.50 18.00
N MET A 144 -30.82 -33.64 16.72
CA MET A 144 -30.04 -34.78 16.17
C MET A 144 -28.91 -34.24 15.31
N PRO A 145 -27.92 -33.55 15.94
CA PRO A 145 -26.82 -32.94 15.19
C PRO A 145 -25.96 -34.00 14.50
N SER A 146 -25.60 -33.75 13.24
CA SER A 146 -24.60 -34.57 12.59
C SER A 146 -23.21 -34.31 13.20
N SER A 147 -22.36 -35.31 13.18
CA SER A 147 -20.94 -35.16 13.64
C SER A 147 -20.15 -34.16 12.80
N ASN A 148 -20.61 -33.86 11.58
CA ASN A 148 -19.95 -33.02 10.60
C ASN A 148 -20.85 -31.86 10.22
N SER A 149 -20.66 -30.71 10.86
CA SER A 149 -21.37 -29.48 10.51
C SER A 149 -20.59 -28.64 9.49
N SER A 150 -21.29 -27.77 8.75
CA SER A 150 -20.63 -26.81 7.87
C SER A 150 -19.66 -25.89 8.63
N VAL A 151 -20.00 -25.52 9.86
CA VAL A 151 -19.12 -24.74 10.76
C VAL A 151 -17.87 -25.52 11.11
N GLY A 152 -18.01 -26.83 11.42
CA GLY A 152 -16.86 -27.70 11.71
C GLY A 152 -15.89 -27.80 10.55
N TYR A 153 -16.39 -28.03 9.34
CA TYR A 153 -15.57 -28.05 8.13
C TYR A 153 -14.88 -26.71 7.84
N LEU A 154 -15.60 -25.61 8.05
CA LEU A 154 -15.02 -24.27 7.86
C LEU A 154 -13.92 -24.01 8.88
N ALA A 155 -14.15 -24.32 10.16
CA ALA A 155 -13.15 -24.15 11.21
C ALA A 155 -11.88 -24.97 10.93
N GLU A 156 -12.04 -26.25 10.53
CA GLU A 156 -10.90 -27.11 10.15
C GLU A 156 -10.12 -26.53 8.96
N ALA A 157 -10.81 -26.01 7.95
CA ALA A 157 -10.14 -25.41 6.79
C ALA A 157 -9.35 -24.15 7.19
N LEU A 158 -9.91 -23.29 8.03
CA LEU A 158 -9.24 -22.08 8.52
C LEU A 158 -8.02 -22.42 9.37
N LEU A 159 -8.10 -23.40 10.27
CA LEU A 159 -6.96 -23.87 11.04
C LEU A 159 -5.85 -24.39 10.13
N LYS A 160 -6.19 -25.17 9.12
CA LYS A 160 -5.18 -25.68 8.14
C LYS A 160 -4.50 -24.53 7.37
N LEU A 161 -5.23 -23.46 7.03
CA LEU A 161 -4.62 -22.28 6.40
C LEU A 161 -3.66 -21.56 7.35
N GLU A 162 -4.03 -21.43 8.62
CA GLU A 162 -3.19 -20.81 9.65
C GLU A 162 -1.93 -21.62 9.94
N GLU A 163 -2.06 -22.95 10.06
CA GLU A 163 -0.95 -23.87 10.33
C GLU A 163 0.01 -24.06 9.13
N ASN A 164 -0.44 -23.73 7.94
CA ASN A 164 0.34 -23.88 6.69
C ASN A 164 0.44 -22.55 5.96
N PRO A 165 1.10 -21.54 6.52
CA PRO A 165 1.30 -20.26 5.87
C PRO A 165 2.10 -20.41 4.57
N ILE A 166 1.84 -19.56 3.60
CA ILE A 166 2.64 -19.51 2.36
C ILE A 166 4.09 -19.18 2.77
N PRO A 167 5.08 -20.03 2.40
CA PRO A 167 6.46 -19.80 2.78
C PRO A 167 6.97 -18.46 2.27
N GLY A 168 7.47 -17.62 3.17
CA GLY A 168 8.21 -16.43 2.81
C GLY A 168 9.59 -16.79 2.25
N LYS A 169 10.08 -15.99 1.31
CA LYS A 169 11.44 -16.08 0.80
C LYS A 169 12.12 -14.71 0.90
N LEU A 170 13.38 -14.73 1.31
CA LEU A 170 14.23 -13.56 1.26
C LEU A 170 15.07 -13.63 -0.02
N GLU A 171 14.62 -13.01 -1.09
CA GLU A 171 15.26 -13.07 -2.39
C GLU A 171 15.07 -11.76 -3.18
N GLY A 172 15.88 -11.56 -4.20
CA GLY A 172 15.77 -10.43 -5.13
C GLY A 172 15.87 -9.07 -4.42
N ILE A 173 14.87 -8.23 -4.59
CA ILE A 173 14.83 -6.84 -4.09
C ILE A 173 14.92 -6.77 -2.56
N SER A 174 14.34 -7.74 -1.84
CA SER A 174 14.42 -7.78 -0.38
C SER A 174 15.86 -7.95 0.11
N LEU A 175 16.69 -8.76 -0.58
CA LEU A 175 18.12 -8.87 -0.28
C LEU A 175 18.84 -7.54 -0.53
N GLY A 176 18.50 -6.85 -1.65
CA GLY A 176 19.08 -5.54 -1.95
C GLY A 176 18.78 -4.50 -0.87
N LEU A 177 17.57 -4.48 -0.33
CA LEU A 177 17.23 -3.61 0.80
C LEU A 177 18.11 -3.91 2.02
N PHE A 178 18.28 -5.19 2.38
CA PHE A 178 19.13 -5.57 3.51
C PHE A 178 20.60 -5.20 3.28
N ASP A 179 21.12 -5.38 2.08
CA ASP A 179 22.47 -5.00 1.73
C ASP A 179 22.69 -3.48 1.89
N GLU A 180 21.75 -2.66 1.42
CA GLU A 180 21.86 -1.21 1.55
C GLU A 180 21.72 -0.74 3.00
N VAL A 181 20.76 -1.27 3.74
CA VAL A 181 20.56 -0.92 5.16
C VAL A 181 21.75 -1.36 6.01
N SER A 182 22.36 -2.51 5.74
CA SER A 182 23.54 -3.00 6.47
C SER A 182 24.74 -2.05 6.38
N LYS A 183 24.88 -1.32 5.28
CA LYS A 183 25.93 -0.31 5.09
C LYS A 183 25.71 0.94 5.95
N LEU A 184 24.48 1.21 6.38
CA LEU A 184 24.12 2.37 7.19
C LEU A 184 24.17 2.08 8.68
N SER A 185 24.17 0.81 9.08
CA SER A 185 24.19 0.40 10.48
C SER A 185 25.62 0.42 11.03
N LEU A 186 25.79 0.96 12.23
CA LEU A 186 27.05 0.89 13.00
C LEU A 186 27.29 -0.51 13.59
N ILE A 187 26.27 -1.35 13.64
CA ILE A 187 26.35 -2.75 14.08
C ILE A 187 26.52 -3.57 12.80
N HIS A 188 27.70 -4.14 12.61
CA HIS A 188 27.90 -5.15 11.58
C HIS A 188 26.98 -6.34 11.83
N ILE A 189 25.80 -6.34 11.24
CA ILE A 189 24.97 -7.54 11.10
C ILE A 189 25.64 -8.38 10.01
N SER A 190 26.83 -8.92 10.33
CA SER A 190 27.65 -9.63 9.35
C SER A 190 27.34 -11.13 9.30
N GLU A 191 26.41 -11.64 10.09
CA GLU A 191 25.98 -13.04 10.00
C GLU A 191 24.48 -13.16 10.02
N PRO A 192 23.86 -13.71 8.94
CA PRO A 192 22.49 -14.19 9.05
C PRO A 192 22.47 -15.32 10.06
N THR A 193 21.91 -15.08 11.24
CA THR A 193 21.54 -16.17 12.13
C THR A 193 20.66 -17.13 11.34
N ARG A 194 21.15 -18.35 11.13
CA ARG A 194 20.36 -19.43 10.55
C ARG A 194 19.16 -19.66 11.48
N LEU A 195 17.98 -19.26 11.06
CA LEU A 195 16.70 -19.72 11.60
C LEU A 195 16.31 -21.03 10.94
#